data_39e7ca35d40d1e4d26857c6da72af245
#
_entry.id   39e7ca35d40d1e4d26857c6da72af245
#
_cell.length_a   1.000
_cell.length_b   1.000
_cell.length_c   1.000
_cell.angle_alpha   90.00
_cell.angle_beta   90.00
_cell.angle_gamma   90.00
#
_symmetry.space_group_name_H-M   'P 1'
#
loop_
_entity.id
_entity.type
_entity.pdbx_description
1 polymer ?
#
loop_
_entity_poly.entity_id
_entity_poly.type
_entity_poly.pdbx_seq_one_letter_code
_entity_poly.pdbx_strand_id
1 'polypeptide(L)'
;MPNLAAFSESDGTGKGISEIYAAAKQGLVLEDIQKIKKITNLPVIVKGVQSPIDADDAINAGADGIWVSNHGGRQLDGGPASIDVLPLIAKSVNHRVPIVFDSGVRRGEHVFKALAQGADVVAVGRPVLYGLNLGGAKVVQSVFEHLSKELSITMQLAGTKNIEEIKHTSLID
;
A
#
# COMPACT_ATOMS: atom_id res chain seq x y z
N MET A 1 1.46 5.13 22.79
CA MET A 1 0.71 4.13 21.98
C MET A 1 0.43 2.93 22.88
N PRO A 2 -0.82 2.74 23.36
CA PRO A 2 -1.12 1.74 24.40
C PRO A 2 -0.79 0.29 23.99
N ASN A 3 -0.93 -0.04 22.70
CA ASN A 3 -0.72 -1.42 22.24
C ASN A 3 0.75 -1.87 22.20
N LEU A 4 1.69 -0.93 22.18
CA LEU A 4 3.13 -1.25 22.17
C LEU A 4 3.70 -1.38 23.58
N ALA A 5 3.09 -0.68 24.57
CA ALA A 5 3.39 -0.90 25.97
C ALA A 5 2.93 -2.31 26.43
N ALA A 6 1.74 -2.75 25.98
CA ALA A 6 1.24 -4.09 26.24
C ALA A 6 2.14 -5.21 25.64
N PHE A 7 2.76 -4.97 24.48
CA PHE A 7 3.71 -5.91 23.89
C PHE A 7 5.04 -5.99 24.68
N SER A 8 5.53 -4.86 25.19
CA SER A 8 6.75 -4.86 26.01
C SER A 8 6.55 -5.53 27.38
N GLU A 9 5.35 -5.51 27.91
CA GLU A 9 4.99 -6.20 29.16
C GLU A 9 4.74 -7.70 28.95
N SER A 10 4.29 -8.11 27.75
CA SER A 10 3.95 -9.52 27.48
C SER A 10 5.13 -10.42 27.14
N ASP A 11 6.23 -9.86 26.60
CA ASP A 11 7.44 -10.63 26.24
C ASP A 11 8.50 -10.63 27.35
N GLY A 12 8.27 -9.88 28.44
CA GLY A 12 9.16 -9.81 29.58
C GLY A 12 10.53 -9.17 29.30
N THR A 13 10.73 -8.58 28.10
CA THR A 13 12.04 -8.03 27.71
C THR A 13 12.23 -6.59 28.17
N GLY A 14 11.17 -5.87 28.53
CA GLY A 14 11.20 -4.46 28.94
C GLY A 14 11.73 -3.49 27.88
N LYS A 15 11.82 -3.93 26.63
CA LYS A 15 12.38 -3.14 25.54
C LYS A 15 11.41 -2.05 25.09
N GLY A 16 11.92 -0.84 24.94
CA GLY A 16 11.19 0.28 24.38
C GLY A 16 10.92 0.09 22.87
N ILE A 17 9.96 0.86 22.32
CA ILE A 17 9.60 0.82 20.89
C ILE A 17 10.84 1.00 19.99
N SER A 18 11.76 1.90 20.35
CA SER A 18 13.00 2.15 19.62
C SER A 18 13.90 0.93 19.58
N GLU A 19 13.95 0.15 20.66
CA GLU A 19 14.77 -1.08 20.73
C GLU A 19 14.13 -2.22 19.93
N ILE A 20 12.80 -2.31 19.91
CA ILE A 20 12.07 -3.27 19.07
C ILE A 20 12.33 -2.97 17.59
N TYR A 21 12.25 -1.69 17.18
CA TYR A 21 12.59 -1.29 15.82
C TYR A 21 14.06 -1.50 15.49
N ALA A 22 14.98 -1.24 16.42
CA ALA A 22 16.41 -1.48 16.22
C ALA A 22 16.76 -2.97 16.13
N ALA A 23 15.99 -3.82 16.82
CA ALA A 23 16.13 -5.27 16.75
C ALA A 23 15.53 -5.89 15.46
N ALA A 24 14.67 -5.18 14.76
CA ALA A 24 14.15 -5.62 13.48
C ALA A 24 15.29 -5.68 12.45
N LYS A 25 15.28 -6.71 11.60
CA LYS A 25 16.27 -6.85 10.53
C LYS A 25 16.23 -5.64 9.60
N GLN A 26 17.29 -4.84 9.58
CA GLN A 26 17.37 -3.60 8.81
C GLN A 26 17.71 -3.84 7.32
N GLY A 27 18.43 -4.90 7.01
CA GLY A 27 18.81 -5.26 5.64
C GLY A 27 18.00 -6.46 5.17
N LEU A 28 16.74 -6.26 4.72
CA LEU A 28 15.96 -7.29 4.06
C LEU A 28 16.53 -7.52 2.66
N VAL A 29 16.67 -8.79 2.29
CA VAL A 29 17.15 -9.23 0.99
C VAL A 29 16.15 -10.20 0.37
N LEU A 30 16.29 -10.49 -0.93
CA LEU A 30 15.34 -11.35 -1.66
C LEU A 30 15.22 -12.76 -1.07
N GLU A 31 16.31 -13.29 -0.50
CA GLU A 31 16.31 -14.58 0.18
C GLU A 31 15.40 -14.60 1.42
N ASP A 32 15.11 -13.45 2.02
CA ASP A 32 14.19 -13.39 3.15
C ASP A 32 12.74 -13.61 2.71
N ILE A 33 12.37 -13.20 1.50
CA ILE A 33 11.07 -13.52 0.90
C ILE A 33 10.94 -15.05 0.79
N GLN A 34 11.96 -15.71 0.25
CA GLN A 34 11.99 -17.18 0.11
C GLN A 34 11.92 -17.90 1.46
N LYS A 35 12.59 -17.36 2.50
CA LYS A 35 12.51 -17.91 3.86
C LYS A 35 11.09 -17.79 4.44
N ILE A 36 10.46 -16.61 4.28
CA ILE A 36 9.09 -16.37 4.74
C ILE A 36 8.13 -17.34 4.04
N LYS A 37 8.25 -17.52 2.72
CA LYS A 37 7.44 -18.45 1.93
C LYS A 37 7.54 -19.90 2.41
N LYS A 38 8.67 -20.30 3.00
CA LYS A 38 8.85 -21.65 3.56
C LYS A 38 8.15 -21.88 4.90
N ILE A 39 7.85 -20.81 5.64
CA ILE A 39 7.28 -20.90 7.00
C ILE A 39 5.81 -20.51 7.06
N THR A 40 5.21 -20.06 5.96
CA THR A 40 3.79 -19.69 5.89
C THR A 40 3.14 -20.14 4.59
N ASN A 41 1.86 -20.49 4.66
CA ASN A 41 1.00 -20.71 3.50
C ASN A 41 0.19 -19.44 3.12
N LEU A 42 0.36 -18.33 3.87
CA LEU A 42 -0.30 -17.07 3.56
C LEU A 42 0.38 -16.39 2.38
N PRO A 43 -0.38 -15.58 1.59
CA PRO A 43 0.21 -14.74 0.57
C PRO A 43 1.24 -13.76 1.16
N VAL A 44 2.40 -13.65 0.52
CA VAL A 44 3.48 -12.73 0.91
C VAL A 44 3.48 -11.55 -0.05
N ILE A 45 3.16 -10.35 0.46
CA ILE A 45 3.14 -9.12 -0.32
C ILE A 45 4.35 -8.26 0.07
N VAL A 46 5.17 -7.90 -0.92
CA VAL A 46 6.35 -7.05 -0.70
C VAL A 46 5.96 -5.59 -0.80
N LYS A 47 6.10 -4.86 0.32
CA LYS A 47 5.70 -3.44 0.43
C LYS A 47 6.90 -2.51 0.35
N GLY A 48 6.68 -1.33 -0.26
CA GLY A 48 7.70 -0.29 -0.39
C GLY A 48 8.41 -0.32 -1.73
N VAL A 49 7.87 -1.07 -2.67
CA VAL A 49 8.45 -1.18 -4.02
C VAL A 49 8.22 0.11 -4.80
N GLN A 50 9.29 0.68 -5.34
CA GLN A 50 9.28 1.92 -6.12
C GLN A 50 10.06 1.82 -7.44
N SER A 51 10.48 0.62 -7.82
CA SER A 51 11.22 0.33 -9.04
C SER A 51 10.65 -0.89 -9.76
N PRO A 52 10.53 -0.87 -11.10
CA PRO A 52 10.15 -2.04 -11.88
C PRO A 52 11.10 -3.23 -11.69
N ILE A 53 12.40 -2.97 -11.51
CA ILE A 53 13.41 -4.01 -11.29
C ILE A 53 13.16 -4.70 -9.95
N ASP A 54 12.95 -3.93 -8.88
CA ASP A 54 12.66 -4.48 -7.55
C ASP A 54 11.35 -5.28 -7.53
N ALA A 55 10.35 -4.86 -8.33
CA ALA A 55 9.10 -5.59 -8.49
C ALA A 55 9.33 -6.97 -9.14
N ASP A 56 10.11 -7.02 -10.22
CA ASP A 56 10.46 -8.26 -10.90
C ASP A 56 11.26 -9.20 -9.99
N ASP A 57 12.26 -8.66 -9.30
CA ASP A 57 13.10 -9.43 -8.38
C ASP A 57 12.30 -10.00 -7.22
N ALA A 58 11.37 -9.22 -6.64
CA ALA A 58 10.50 -9.69 -5.58
C ALA A 58 9.57 -10.83 -6.05
N ILE A 59 8.98 -10.72 -7.26
CA ILE A 59 8.14 -11.77 -7.85
C ILE A 59 8.97 -13.04 -8.10
N ASN A 60 10.17 -12.89 -8.67
CA ASN A 60 11.08 -14.00 -8.92
C ASN A 60 11.55 -14.70 -7.63
N ALA A 61 11.62 -13.94 -6.52
CA ALA A 61 11.89 -14.47 -5.19
C ALA A 61 10.68 -15.17 -4.54
N GLY A 62 9.50 -15.11 -5.15
CA GLY A 62 8.28 -15.80 -4.69
C GLY A 62 7.25 -14.91 -4.01
N ALA A 63 7.31 -13.59 -4.18
CA ALA A 63 6.24 -12.70 -3.71
C ALA A 63 4.92 -12.98 -4.44
N ASP A 64 3.81 -13.01 -3.69
CA ASP A 64 2.45 -13.22 -4.20
C ASP A 64 1.76 -11.89 -4.55
N GLY A 65 2.38 -10.75 -4.24
CA GLY A 65 1.87 -9.43 -4.56
C GLY A 65 2.92 -8.34 -4.36
N ILE A 66 2.73 -7.23 -5.06
CA ILE A 66 3.58 -6.05 -4.97
C ILE A 66 2.78 -4.91 -4.35
N TRP A 67 3.38 -4.20 -3.39
CA TRP A 67 2.77 -3.02 -2.81
C TRP A 67 3.61 -1.78 -3.12
N VAL A 68 3.16 -1.02 -4.11
CA VAL A 68 3.78 0.23 -4.52
C VAL A 68 3.52 1.30 -3.47
N SER A 69 4.57 1.77 -2.82
CA SER A 69 4.46 2.65 -1.65
C SER A 69 5.78 3.37 -1.37
N ASN A 70 5.73 4.68 -1.14
CA ASN A 70 6.85 5.43 -0.54
C ASN A 70 6.69 5.63 0.97
N HIS A 71 5.79 4.87 1.62
CA HIS A 71 5.47 4.99 3.05
C HIS A 71 5.02 6.41 3.45
N GLY A 72 4.47 7.17 2.51
CA GLY A 72 4.07 8.57 2.73
C GLY A 72 5.24 9.52 3.01
N GLY A 73 6.44 9.22 2.47
CA GLY A 73 7.68 9.97 2.68
C GLY A 73 8.32 9.77 4.06
N ARG A 74 7.87 8.78 4.86
CA ARG A 74 8.30 8.63 6.25
C ARG A 74 9.61 7.86 6.45
N GLN A 75 10.00 7.03 5.48
CA GLN A 75 11.25 6.27 5.53
C GLN A 75 12.35 7.01 4.77
N LEU A 76 12.14 7.29 3.51
CA LEU A 76 13.03 8.06 2.66
C LEU A 76 12.25 9.27 2.13
N ASP A 77 12.64 10.45 2.53
CA ASP A 77 12.15 11.71 1.95
C ASP A 77 12.96 12.03 0.68
N GLY A 78 12.32 12.60 -0.32
CA GLY A 78 12.95 12.89 -1.61
C GLY A 78 12.96 11.75 -2.62
N GLY A 79 12.34 10.60 -2.31
CA GLY A 79 12.02 9.56 -3.30
C GLY A 79 10.85 9.97 -4.20
N PRO A 80 10.61 9.25 -5.33
CA PRO A 80 9.51 9.56 -6.24
C PRO A 80 8.15 9.42 -5.57
N ALA A 81 7.14 10.11 -6.09
CA ALA A 81 5.77 9.84 -5.68
C ALA A 81 5.36 8.44 -6.18
N SER A 82 4.64 7.69 -5.32
CA SER A 82 4.24 6.32 -5.68
C SER A 82 3.38 6.26 -6.94
N ILE A 83 2.60 7.32 -7.21
CA ILE A 83 1.75 7.40 -8.42
C ILE A 83 2.57 7.53 -9.69
N ASP A 84 3.72 8.19 -9.65
CA ASP A 84 4.58 8.41 -10.83
C ASP A 84 5.29 7.12 -11.26
N VAL A 85 5.59 6.24 -10.32
CA VAL A 85 6.26 4.95 -10.61
C VAL A 85 5.28 3.81 -10.86
N LEU A 86 4.01 3.96 -10.46
CA LEU A 86 2.98 2.92 -10.58
C LEU A 86 2.82 2.38 -12.01
N PRO A 87 2.70 3.21 -13.08
CA PRO A 87 2.51 2.70 -14.44
C PRO A 87 3.69 1.85 -14.92
N LEU A 88 4.91 2.24 -14.55
CA LEU A 88 6.13 1.52 -14.92
C LEU A 88 6.19 0.16 -14.23
N ILE A 89 5.82 0.12 -12.94
CA ILE A 89 5.76 -1.11 -12.15
C ILE A 89 4.63 -2.00 -12.68
N ALA A 90 3.44 -1.46 -12.95
CA ALA A 90 2.30 -2.20 -13.49
C ALA A 90 2.65 -2.86 -14.84
N LYS A 91 3.35 -2.14 -15.70
CA LYS A 91 3.84 -2.67 -16.98
C LYS A 91 4.84 -3.82 -16.78
N SER A 92 5.76 -3.70 -15.83
CA SER A 92 6.74 -4.74 -15.51
C SER A 92 6.07 -5.96 -14.88
N VAL A 93 5.19 -5.77 -13.90
CA VAL A 93 4.44 -6.84 -13.23
C VAL A 93 3.56 -7.61 -14.22
N ASN A 94 2.96 -6.92 -15.20
CA ASN A 94 2.19 -7.51 -16.31
C ASN A 94 1.16 -8.57 -15.82
N HIS A 95 0.36 -8.22 -14.84
CA HIS A 95 -0.68 -9.06 -14.23
C HIS A 95 -0.21 -10.40 -13.62
N ARG A 96 1.10 -10.60 -13.43
CA ARG A 96 1.63 -11.83 -12.79
C ARG A 96 1.19 -11.98 -11.34
N VAL A 97 1.07 -10.88 -10.63
CA VAL A 97 0.61 -10.80 -9.24
C VAL A 97 -0.20 -9.52 -9.04
N PRO A 98 -1.08 -9.45 -8.02
CA PRO A 98 -1.81 -8.22 -7.71
C PRO A 98 -0.90 -7.09 -7.26
N ILE A 99 -1.30 -5.86 -7.59
CA ILE A 99 -0.64 -4.62 -7.19
C ILE A 99 -1.51 -3.88 -6.19
N VAL A 100 -0.99 -3.70 -4.98
CA VAL A 100 -1.53 -2.78 -3.98
C VAL A 100 -0.83 -1.43 -4.15
N PHE A 101 -1.57 -0.35 -4.05
CA PHE A 101 -1.04 1.02 -4.13
C PHE A 101 -1.39 1.81 -2.88
N ASP A 102 -0.46 2.58 -2.34
CA ASP A 102 -0.73 3.61 -1.35
C ASP A 102 0.18 4.84 -1.54
N SER A 103 0.05 5.73 -0.61
CA SER A 103 0.73 7.03 -0.50
C SER A 103 0.01 8.14 -1.27
N GLY A 104 -0.26 9.20 -0.54
CA GLY A 104 -0.88 10.40 -1.12
C GLY A 104 -2.39 10.31 -1.37
N VAL A 105 -3.05 9.17 -1.21
CA VAL A 105 -4.50 9.01 -1.41
C VAL A 105 -5.29 9.81 -0.39
N ARG A 106 -6.16 10.72 -0.87
CA ARG A 106 -6.98 11.62 -0.06
C ARG A 106 -8.42 11.75 -0.57
N ARG A 107 -8.67 11.41 -1.83
CA ARG A 107 -9.93 11.62 -2.53
C ARG A 107 -10.27 10.43 -3.41
N GLY A 108 -11.55 10.28 -3.77
CA GLY A 108 -12.00 9.23 -4.68
C GLY A 108 -11.38 9.32 -6.08
N GLU A 109 -11.09 10.51 -6.57
CA GLU A 109 -10.39 10.72 -7.84
C GLU A 109 -8.95 10.18 -7.81
N HIS A 110 -8.27 10.21 -6.63
CA HIS A 110 -6.94 9.58 -6.49
C HIS A 110 -7.05 8.06 -6.56
N VAL A 111 -8.13 7.49 -6.03
CA VAL A 111 -8.41 6.05 -6.15
C VAL A 111 -8.64 5.69 -7.62
N PHE A 112 -9.47 6.46 -8.34
CA PHE A 112 -9.72 6.28 -9.76
C PHE A 112 -8.43 6.27 -10.57
N LYS A 113 -7.58 7.29 -10.38
CA LYS A 113 -6.30 7.42 -11.10
C LYS A 113 -5.36 6.24 -10.82
N ALA A 114 -5.25 5.80 -9.57
CA ALA A 114 -4.40 4.67 -9.22
C ALA A 114 -4.89 3.37 -9.89
N LEU A 115 -6.20 3.12 -9.91
CA LEU A 115 -6.79 1.97 -10.60
C LEU A 115 -6.55 2.04 -12.12
N ALA A 116 -6.74 3.20 -12.73
CA ALA A 116 -6.48 3.41 -14.16
C ALA A 116 -5.00 3.24 -14.54
N GLN A 117 -4.09 3.47 -13.60
CA GLN A 117 -2.64 3.28 -13.79
C GLN A 117 -2.14 1.88 -13.42
N GLY A 118 -3.04 0.95 -13.12
CA GLY A 118 -2.71 -0.47 -12.97
C GLY A 118 -2.68 -1.01 -11.54
N ALA A 119 -3.16 -0.26 -10.55
CA ALA A 119 -3.40 -0.82 -9.22
C ALA A 119 -4.63 -1.74 -9.23
N ASP A 120 -4.57 -2.84 -8.47
CA ASP A 120 -5.72 -3.72 -8.20
C ASP A 120 -6.42 -3.33 -6.90
N VAL A 121 -5.66 -2.85 -5.93
CA VAL A 121 -6.14 -2.42 -4.61
C VAL A 121 -5.52 -1.07 -4.25
N VAL A 122 -6.33 -0.16 -3.71
CA VAL A 122 -5.86 1.14 -3.21
C VAL A 122 -6.03 1.21 -1.70
N ALA A 123 -4.93 1.47 -1.00
CA ALA A 123 -4.91 1.57 0.46
C ALA A 123 -4.79 3.04 0.93
N VAL A 124 -5.34 3.32 2.09
CA VAL A 124 -5.34 4.64 2.73
C VAL A 124 -4.76 4.55 4.14
N GLY A 125 -3.83 5.44 4.47
CA GLY A 125 -3.20 5.50 5.78
C GLY A 125 -3.69 6.70 6.61
N ARG A 126 -3.06 7.85 6.44
CA ARG A 126 -3.32 9.06 7.26
C ARG A 126 -4.78 9.49 7.37
N PRO A 127 -5.63 9.45 6.34
CA PRO A 127 -7.06 9.77 6.48
C PRO A 127 -7.77 8.92 7.53
N VAL A 128 -7.43 7.62 7.63
CA VAL A 128 -7.98 6.70 8.64
C VAL A 128 -7.51 7.12 10.05
N LEU A 129 -6.23 7.47 10.21
CA LEU A 129 -5.69 7.92 11.50
C LEU A 129 -6.33 9.23 11.96
N TYR A 130 -6.58 10.17 11.04
CA TYR A 130 -7.29 11.41 11.34
C TYR A 130 -8.74 11.13 11.75
N GLY A 131 -9.44 10.28 11.03
CA GLY A 131 -10.79 9.86 11.38
C GLY A 131 -10.85 9.20 12.75
N LEU A 132 -9.91 8.32 13.05
CA LEU A 132 -9.82 7.64 14.34
C LEU A 132 -9.62 8.64 15.50
N ASN A 133 -8.73 9.63 15.32
CA ASN A 133 -8.46 10.66 16.32
C ASN A 133 -9.65 11.60 16.53
N LEU A 134 -10.38 11.93 15.48
CA LEU A 134 -11.51 12.89 15.53
C LEU A 134 -12.78 12.32 16.14
N GLY A 135 -13.05 11.02 15.97
CA GLY A 135 -14.30 10.44 16.47
C GLY A 135 -14.38 8.92 16.37
N GLY A 136 -13.25 8.24 16.41
CA GLY A 136 -13.19 6.78 16.48
C GLY A 136 -13.76 6.09 15.23
N ALA A 137 -14.32 4.90 15.43
CA ALA A 137 -14.77 4.01 14.35
C ALA A 137 -15.80 4.66 13.41
N LYS A 138 -16.73 5.48 13.94
CA LYS A 138 -17.76 6.16 13.12
C LYS A 138 -17.14 7.12 12.10
N VAL A 139 -16.14 7.89 12.52
CA VAL A 139 -15.49 8.86 11.61
C VAL A 139 -14.58 8.12 10.62
N VAL A 140 -13.94 7.01 11.01
CA VAL A 140 -13.23 6.15 10.09
C VAL A 140 -14.18 5.60 9.03
N GLN A 141 -15.35 5.11 9.40
CA GLN A 141 -16.38 4.69 8.45
C GLN A 141 -16.75 5.82 7.49
N SER A 142 -17.00 7.03 7.99
CA SER A 142 -17.29 8.20 7.15
C SER A 142 -16.18 8.54 6.17
N VAL A 143 -14.90 8.33 6.54
CA VAL A 143 -13.78 8.50 5.60
C VAL A 143 -13.92 7.58 4.39
N PHE A 144 -14.22 6.30 4.61
CA PHE A 144 -14.40 5.33 3.50
C PHE A 144 -15.67 5.61 2.70
N GLU A 145 -16.77 5.98 3.35
CA GLU A 145 -18.01 6.38 2.67
C GLU A 145 -17.78 7.59 1.76
N HIS A 146 -17.03 8.59 2.24
CA HIS A 146 -16.69 9.77 1.46
C HIS A 146 -15.82 9.43 0.24
N LEU A 147 -14.75 8.66 0.43
CA LEU A 147 -13.90 8.19 -0.67
C LEU A 147 -14.68 7.39 -1.71
N SER A 148 -15.57 6.51 -1.26
CA SER A 148 -16.42 5.70 -2.14
C SER A 148 -17.41 6.56 -2.93
N LYS A 149 -18.01 7.57 -2.29
CA LYS A 149 -18.92 8.51 -2.95
C LYS A 149 -18.19 9.35 -4.01
N GLU A 150 -17.02 9.89 -3.68
CA GLU A 150 -16.20 10.65 -4.64
C GLU A 150 -15.74 9.77 -5.80
N LEU A 151 -15.33 8.52 -5.54
CA LEU A 151 -14.99 7.56 -6.59
C LEU A 151 -16.18 7.31 -7.51
N SER A 152 -17.38 7.08 -6.94
CA SER A 152 -18.61 6.87 -7.73
C SER A 152 -18.93 8.07 -8.63
N ILE A 153 -18.78 9.31 -8.12
CA ILE A 153 -18.97 10.52 -8.91
C ILE A 153 -17.94 10.60 -10.03
N THR A 154 -16.67 10.32 -9.73
CA THR A 154 -15.59 10.31 -10.73
C THR A 154 -15.86 9.29 -11.83
N MET A 155 -16.31 8.09 -11.47
CA MET A 155 -16.71 7.04 -12.40
C MET A 155 -17.85 7.50 -13.32
N GLN A 156 -18.87 8.14 -12.77
CA GLN A 156 -20.00 8.67 -13.55
C GLN A 156 -19.52 9.72 -14.56
N LEU A 157 -18.66 10.65 -14.15
CA LEU A 157 -18.12 11.69 -15.01
C LEU A 157 -17.18 11.15 -16.09
N ALA A 158 -16.44 10.08 -15.78
CA ALA A 158 -15.56 9.38 -16.71
C ALA A 158 -16.29 8.36 -17.61
N GLY A 159 -17.59 8.11 -17.37
CA GLY A 159 -18.37 7.15 -18.15
C GLY A 159 -18.05 5.68 -17.85
N THR A 160 -17.45 5.38 -16.69
CA THR A 160 -17.10 4.01 -16.29
C THR A 160 -18.13 3.43 -15.33
N LYS A 161 -18.48 2.15 -15.50
CA LYS A 161 -19.56 1.48 -14.72
C LYS A 161 -19.03 0.57 -13.62
N ASN A 162 -17.78 0.11 -13.74
CA ASN A 162 -17.15 -0.83 -12.83
C ASN A 162 -15.62 -0.62 -12.81
N ILE A 163 -14.94 -1.33 -11.92
CA ILE A 163 -13.48 -1.22 -11.72
C ILE A 163 -12.71 -1.63 -12.98
N GLU A 164 -13.19 -2.65 -13.70
CA GLU A 164 -12.51 -3.11 -14.92
C GLU A 164 -12.53 -2.04 -16.02
N GLU A 165 -13.62 -1.29 -16.14
CA GLU A 165 -13.70 -0.17 -17.07
C GLU A 165 -12.76 0.98 -16.67
N ILE A 166 -12.53 1.20 -15.37
CA ILE A 166 -11.52 2.16 -14.88
C ILE A 166 -10.13 1.76 -15.36
N LYS A 167 -9.77 0.47 -15.24
CA LYS A 167 -8.46 -0.05 -15.64
C LYS A 167 -8.16 0.12 -17.14
N HIS A 168 -9.20 0.26 -17.95
CA HIS A 168 -9.10 0.53 -19.39
C HIS A 168 -9.17 2.02 -19.76
N THR A 169 -9.28 2.90 -18.77
CA THR A 169 -9.35 4.35 -19.00
C THR A 169 -7.94 4.91 -19.20
N SER A 170 -7.72 5.59 -20.32
CA SER A 170 -6.49 6.34 -20.56
C SER A 170 -6.51 7.66 -19.79
N LEU A 171 -5.48 7.91 -19.01
CA LEU A 171 -5.24 9.21 -18.40
C LEU A 171 -4.36 10.06 -19.34
N ILE A 172 -4.63 11.36 -19.38
CA ILE A 172 -3.78 12.33 -20.08
C ILE A 172 -2.82 12.89 -19.04
N ASP A 173 -1.52 12.82 -19.35
CA ASP A 173 -0.44 13.39 -18.55
C ASP A 173 -0.37 14.91 -18.68
#